data_87ad616a96aaed11cf8f0b675382b43e
#
_entry.id   87ad616a96aaed11cf8f0b675382b43e
#
_cell.length_a   1.000
_cell.length_b   1.000
_cell.length_c   1.000
_cell.angle_alpha   90.00
_cell.angle_beta   90.00
_cell.angle_gamma   90.00
#
_symmetry.space_group_name_H-M   'P 1'
#
loop_
_entity.id
_entity.type
_entity.pdbx_description
1 polymer ?
#
loop_
_entity_poly.entity_id
_entity_poly.type
_entity_poly.pdbx_seq_one_letter_code
_entity_poly.pdbx_strand_id
1 'polypeptide(L)'
;RRGAKVNKEVKSMGKFPKGFLWGGATAANQCEGAWQADGKGLATVDVTPFGPDRFPVATGYMEMLGCDDAHFYPSHEAIDLYHHYKEDIALFAEMGFKCFRLSIAWTRILPNGDDAQPNEAGLAFYDSIFDECHKYGIEPLVTICHFDTPIALIKKYGGWKDRRMVDAYVHYCEVLFDRFKGKVKYWLTFNEINMLLHLSFTGAGLVFHPGENVEQVKYQAAHHELVASAKAVKLAHEKMPDAMVGCMLAAGQFYPRTCAPEDVRAAQEADRDNYFFTDVQVRGAYPVWAKKRMERAGVQLHTQPEDDRTLREGTVDFVSFSYYSSRCITVDKELMAAENAEGNAVSASVKNPYLKVSEWGWAIDPVGLRVTLNTIYDRYEKPMFIVENGLGAVDTVEPDGSIHDSYRIDYLRAHIEEMEKAINEDGLPLMGYTTWGPIDLVSASTGEMKKRYGFIYVDKDNDGNGTLARSRKDSFYWYKKVIASDGEDLT
;
A
#
# COMPACT_ATOMS: atom_id res chain seq x y z
N ARG A 1 1.24 6.73 -63.30
CA ARG A 1 1.36 6.99 -61.81
C ARG A 1 0.55 5.91 -61.09
N ARG A 2 1.22 4.86 -60.61
CA ARG A 2 0.60 3.81 -59.81
C ARG A 2 0.82 4.17 -58.35
N GLY A 3 -0.29 4.46 -57.60
CA GLY A 3 -0.28 4.62 -56.18
C GLY A 3 -0.09 3.29 -55.46
N ALA A 4 1.00 3.16 -54.73
CA ALA A 4 1.21 2.05 -53.86
C ALA A 4 0.24 2.16 -52.66
N LYS A 5 -0.70 1.21 -52.53
CA LYS A 5 -1.48 1.00 -51.33
C LYS A 5 -0.58 0.47 -50.24
N VAL A 6 -0.22 1.31 -49.27
CA VAL A 6 0.39 0.84 -48.04
C VAL A 6 -0.71 0.20 -47.21
N ASN A 7 -0.77 -1.10 -47.20
CA ASN A 7 -1.53 -1.88 -46.22
C ASN A 7 -0.83 -1.68 -44.88
N LYS A 8 -1.31 -0.76 -44.07
CA LYS A 8 -1.05 -0.80 -42.64
C LYS A 8 -1.90 -1.93 -42.09
N GLU A 9 -1.29 -3.10 -41.88
CA GLU A 9 -1.83 -4.06 -40.93
C GLU A 9 -1.89 -3.35 -39.58
N VAL A 10 -3.10 -2.98 -39.18
CA VAL A 10 -3.40 -2.62 -37.80
C VAL A 10 -3.29 -3.91 -37.01
N LYS A 11 -2.11 -4.18 -36.43
CA LYS A 11 -1.99 -5.20 -35.39
C LYS A 11 -3.02 -4.82 -34.34
N SER A 12 -4.03 -5.68 -34.14
CA SER A 12 -4.94 -5.57 -33.03
C SER A 12 -4.08 -5.60 -31.76
N MET A 13 -3.87 -4.43 -31.15
CA MET A 13 -3.24 -4.36 -29.84
C MET A 13 -4.24 -4.97 -28.86
N GLY A 14 -3.83 -5.97 -28.06
CA GLY A 14 -4.62 -6.49 -26.96
C GLY A 14 -5.00 -5.35 -26.00
N LYS A 15 -6.02 -5.53 -25.18
CA LYS A 15 -6.51 -4.52 -24.22
C LYS A 15 -5.44 -4.08 -23.22
N PHE A 16 -4.52 -4.97 -22.88
CA PHE A 16 -3.42 -4.73 -21.94
C PHE A 16 -2.07 -4.99 -22.59
N PRO A 17 -1.00 -4.32 -22.13
CA PRO A 17 0.34 -4.52 -22.69
C PRO A 17 0.80 -5.96 -22.52
N LYS A 18 1.61 -6.44 -23.48
CA LYS A 18 2.27 -7.74 -23.36
C LYS A 18 3.17 -7.74 -22.12
N GLY A 19 3.04 -8.78 -21.28
CA GLY A 19 3.79 -8.89 -20.03
C GLY A 19 3.20 -8.08 -18.88
N PHE A 20 1.94 -7.63 -19.01
CA PHE A 20 1.22 -6.95 -17.93
C PHE A 20 1.18 -7.83 -16.68
N LEU A 21 1.53 -7.26 -15.53
CA LEU A 21 1.70 -8.00 -14.28
C LEU A 21 0.41 -8.05 -13.47
N TRP A 22 -0.46 -8.98 -13.84
CA TRP A 22 -1.67 -9.30 -13.07
C TRP A 22 -1.31 -10.04 -11.78
N GLY A 23 -1.95 -9.70 -10.68
CA GLY A 23 -1.75 -10.45 -9.44
C GLY A 23 -2.55 -9.94 -8.26
N GLY A 24 -2.01 -10.17 -7.08
CA GLY A 24 -2.58 -9.75 -5.81
C GLY A 24 -1.51 -9.29 -4.84
N ALA A 25 -1.96 -8.59 -3.79
CA ALA A 25 -1.09 -7.95 -2.81
C ALA A 25 -1.50 -8.30 -1.38
N THR A 26 -0.52 -8.57 -0.54
CA THR A 26 -0.68 -8.75 0.91
C THR A 26 0.32 -7.88 1.68
N ALA A 27 0.10 -7.78 2.99
CA ALA A 27 1.07 -7.22 3.92
C ALA A 27 1.39 -8.25 5.01
N ALA A 28 2.65 -8.34 5.40
CA ALA A 28 3.10 -9.32 6.39
C ALA A 28 2.24 -9.31 7.66
N ASN A 29 2.04 -8.13 8.23
CA ASN A 29 1.31 -7.97 9.50
C ASN A 29 -0.18 -8.32 9.43
N GLN A 30 -0.76 -8.34 8.23
CA GLN A 30 -2.20 -8.63 8.04
C GLN A 30 -2.47 -10.07 7.67
N CYS A 31 -1.45 -10.87 7.35
CA CYS A 31 -1.64 -12.24 6.89
C CYS A 31 -0.74 -13.28 7.55
N GLU A 32 0.50 -12.94 7.90
CA GLU A 32 1.48 -13.95 8.35
C GLU A 32 1.14 -14.59 9.69
N GLY A 33 0.75 -13.80 10.68
CA GLY A 33 0.67 -14.29 12.05
C GLY A 33 2.04 -14.69 12.58
N ALA A 34 2.10 -15.74 13.40
CA ALA A 34 3.36 -16.25 13.97
C ALA A 34 4.24 -15.12 14.51
N TRP A 35 3.64 -14.19 15.22
CA TRP A 35 4.21 -12.88 15.56
C TRP A 35 5.44 -12.93 16.46
N GLN A 36 5.67 -14.04 17.13
CA GLN A 36 6.85 -14.28 17.97
C GLN A 36 7.69 -15.47 17.49
N ALA A 37 7.29 -16.15 16.42
CA ALA A 37 7.97 -17.34 15.94
C ALA A 37 9.36 -17.02 15.41
N ASP A 38 10.28 -17.96 15.62
CA ASP A 38 11.62 -17.94 15.04
C ASP A 38 12.40 -16.65 15.32
N GLY A 39 12.22 -16.09 16.52
CA GLY A 39 12.97 -14.96 17.01
C GLY A 39 12.47 -13.59 16.56
N LYS A 40 11.27 -13.52 15.95
CA LYS A 40 10.69 -12.23 15.54
C LYS A 40 10.53 -11.27 16.72
N GLY A 41 10.96 -10.01 16.55
CA GLY A 41 10.71 -8.91 17.48
C GLY A 41 9.38 -8.22 17.23
N LEU A 42 9.05 -7.24 18.09
CA LEU A 42 7.81 -6.47 18.00
C LEU A 42 7.93 -5.31 17.01
N ALA A 43 6.88 -5.10 16.24
CA ALA A 43 6.68 -3.92 15.39
C ALA A 43 5.40 -3.17 15.81
N THR A 44 5.19 -1.97 15.29
CA THR A 44 4.01 -1.14 15.59
C THR A 44 2.69 -1.88 15.45
N VAL A 45 2.58 -2.69 14.42
CA VAL A 45 1.35 -3.46 14.12
C VAL A 45 1.07 -4.55 15.14
N ASP A 46 2.10 -5.10 15.79
CA ASP A 46 1.95 -6.13 16.82
C ASP A 46 1.32 -5.59 18.12
N VAL A 47 1.44 -4.30 18.36
CA VAL A 47 0.92 -3.63 19.57
C VAL A 47 -0.33 -2.80 19.30
N THR A 48 -0.85 -2.81 18.08
CA THR A 48 -2.06 -2.08 17.71
C THR A 48 -3.28 -2.99 17.93
N PRO A 49 -4.14 -2.66 18.92
CA PRO A 49 -5.21 -3.57 19.32
C PRO A 49 -6.45 -3.47 18.41
N PHE A 50 -7.31 -4.46 18.54
CA PHE A 50 -8.68 -4.38 18.05
C PHE A 50 -9.54 -3.56 19.01
N GLY A 51 -10.51 -2.82 18.48
CA GLY A 51 -11.49 -2.10 19.30
C GLY A 51 -11.24 -0.60 19.38
N PRO A 52 -11.83 0.08 20.42
CA PRO A 52 -11.84 1.54 20.52
C PRO A 52 -10.44 2.18 20.59
N ASP A 53 -9.46 1.47 21.12
CA ASP A 53 -8.11 2.00 21.30
C ASP A 53 -7.26 1.92 20.03
N ARG A 54 -7.72 1.22 19.00
CA ARG A 54 -6.96 1.04 17.75
C ARG A 54 -6.62 2.36 17.09
N PHE A 55 -7.61 3.21 16.84
CA PHE A 55 -7.38 4.48 16.16
C PHE A 55 -6.51 5.46 16.96
N PRO A 56 -6.75 5.67 18.27
CA PRO A 56 -5.84 6.50 19.07
C PRO A 56 -4.40 5.99 19.10
N VAL A 57 -4.18 4.68 19.15
CA VAL A 57 -2.84 4.09 19.05
C VAL A 57 -2.22 4.34 17.67
N ALA A 58 -2.94 4.04 16.61
CA ALA A 58 -2.46 4.17 15.23
C ALA A 58 -2.07 5.61 14.87
N THR A 59 -2.77 6.60 15.43
CA THR A 59 -2.53 8.03 15.19
C THR A 59 -1.41 8.62 16.05
N GLY A 60 -0.94 7.88 17.08
CA GLY A 60 0.14 8.33 17.96
C GLY A 60 -0.31 9.10 19.21
N TYR A 61 -1.61 9.19 19.46
CA TYR A 61 -2.14 9.91 20.62
C TYR A 61 -2.38 9.03 21.86
N MET A 62 -2.25 7.73 21.73
CA MET A 62 -2.24 6.77 22.84
C MET A 62 -1.00 5.89 22.72
N GLU A 63 -0.13 5.95 23.72
CA GLU A 63 1.08 5.14 23.73
C GLU A 63 0.79 3.68 24.04
N MET A 64 1.18 2.78 23.12
CA MET A 64 1.26 1.35 23.36
C MET A 64 2.54 0.81 22.73
N LEU A 65 3.52 0.47 23.56
CA LEU A 65 4.82 -0.06 23.12
C LEU A 65 5.03 -1.52 23.56
N GLY A 66 3.96 -2.19 23.93
CA GLY A 66 3.94 -3.59 24.31
C GLY A 66 2.52 -4.13 24.23
N CYS A 67 2.38 -5.43 24.40
CA CYS A 67 1.09 -6.10 24.43
C CYS A 67 0.66 -6.38 25.87
N ASP A 68 -0.64 -6.33 26.11
CA ASP A 68 -1.26 -6.65 27.40
C ASP A 68 -2.34 -7.72 27.23
N ASP A 69 -2.87 -8.21 28.35
CA ASP A 69 -3.93 -9.23 28.34
C ASP A 69 -5.34 -8.63 28.24
N ALA A 70 -5.45 -7.30 28.30
CA ALA A 70 -6.75 -6.59 28.25
C ALA A 70 -7.25 -6.39 26.83
N HIS A 71 -6.37 -6.51 25.82
CA HIS A 71 -6.67 -6.26 24.41
C HIS A 71 -6.51 -7.53 23.58
N PHE A 72 -7.27 -7.57 22.49
CA PHE A 72 -7.09 -8.55 21.43
C PHE A 72 -6.27 -7.92 20.29
N TYR A 73 -5.28 -8.66 19.78
CA TYR A 73 -4.37 -8.22 18.72
C TYR A 73 -4.55 -9.09 17.47
N PRO A 74 -5.36 -8.67 16.50
CA PRO A 74 -5.69 -9.52 15.35
C PRO A 74 -4.48 -9.98 14.53
N SER A 75 -3.42 -9.19 14.48
CA SER A 75 -2.20 -9.49 13.71
C SER A 75 -1.39 -10.64 14.29
N HIS A 76 -1.60 -11.02 15.55
CA HIS A 76 -0.79 -12.06 16.20
C HIS A 76 -0.93 -13.43 15.53
N GLU A 77 -2.14 -13.81 15.16
CA GLU A 77 -2.39 -14.99 14.35
C GLU A 77 -2.67 -14.65 12.89
N ALA A 78 -3.38 -13.55 12.65
CA ALA A 78 -3.87 -13.17 11.34
C ALA A 78 -4.54 -14.35 10.64
N ILE A 79 -4.08 -14.76 9.47
CA ILE A 79 -4.56 -15.98 8.79
C ILE A 79 -3.50 -17.09 8.78
N ASP A 80 -2.47 -16.92 9.58
CA ASP A 80 -1.34 -17.86 9.69
C ASP A 80 -0.73 -18.24 8.33
N LEU A 81 -0.58 -17.27 7.45
CA LEU A 81 0.11 -17.49 6.17
C LEU A 81 1.53 -18.04 6.41
N TYR A 82 2.15 -17.71 7.53
CA TYR A 82 3.47 -18.21 7.90
C TYR A 82 3.56 -19.75 7.77
N HIS A 83 2.53 -20.47 8.19
CA HIS A 83 2.47 -21.92 8.10
C HIS A 83 1.67 -22.43 6.89
N HIS A 84 0.96 -21.55 6.15
CA HIS A 84 0.11 -21.91 5.01
C HIS A 84 0.63 -21.37 3.67
N TYR A 85 1.81 -20.76 3.62
CA TYR A 85 2.27 -20.05 2.43
C TYR A 85 2.34 -20.92 1.18
N LYS A 86 2.69 -22.18 1.29
CA LYS A 86 2.75 -23.10 0.13
C LYS A 86 1.36 -23.32 -0.48
N GLU A 87 0.36 -23.57 0.36
CA GLU A 87 -1.02 -23.70 -0.06
C GLU A 87 -1.53 -22.40 -0.70
N ASP A 88 -1.26 -21.28 -0.05
CA ASP A 88 -1.76 -19.98 -0.49
C ASP A 88 -1.12 -19.56 -1.83
N ILE A 89 0.19 -19.74 -1.98
CA ILE A 89 0.87 -19.42 -3.26
C ILE A 89 0.42 -20.37 -4.37
N ALA A 90 0.16 -21.63 -4.06
CA ALA A 90 -0.41 -22.59 -5.03
C ALA A 90 -1.80 -22.12 -5.52
N LEU A 91 -2.63 -21.56 -4.65
CA LEU A 91 -3.91 -20.99 -5.03
C LEU A 91 -3.74 -19.72 -5.91
N PHE A 92 -2.76 -18.89 -5.63
CA PHE A 92 -2.43 -17.74 -6.48
C PHE A 92 -1.97 -18.22 -7.88
N ALA A 93 -1.17 -19.26 -7.93
CA ALA A 93 -0.74 -19.86 -9.18
C ALA A 93 -1.91 -20.45 -9.97
N GLU A 94 -2.86 -21.06 -9.30
CA GLU A 94 -4.09 -21.58 -9.92
C GLU A 94 -4.90 -20.45 -10.57
N MET A 95 -4.98 -19.27 -9.95
CA MET A 95 -5.59 -18.08 -10.56
C MET A 95 -4.79 -17.53 -11.74
N GLY A 96 -3.54 -17.94 -11.89
CA GLY A 96 -2.69 -17.48 -12.97
C GLY A 96 -1.88 -16.22 -12.66
N PHE A 97 -1.65 -15.89 -11.40
CA PHE A 97 -0.87 -14.72 -11.00
C PHE A 97 0.45 -14.64 -11.76
N LYS A 98 0.74 -13.44 -12.27
CA LYS A 98 2.04 -13.07 -12.86
C LYS A 98 2.92 -12.35 -11.83
N CYS A 99 2.29 -11.75 -10.81
CA CYS A 99 2.96 -10.99 -9.77
C CYS A 99 2.29 -11.23 -8.42
N PHE A 100 3.08 -11.34 -7.38
CA PHE A 100 2.61 -11.34 -6.00
C PHE A 100 3.35 -10.24 -5.25
N ARG A 101 2.62 -9.21 -4.84
CA ARG A 101 3.14 -8.18 -3.96
C ARG A 101 2.97 -8.63 -2.51
N LEU A 102 4.06 -8.58 -1.76
CA LEU A 102 4.08 -8.88 -0.33
C LEU A 102 5.00 -7.90 0.40
N SER A 103 4.98 -7.92 1.70
CA SER A 103 5.96 -7.17 2.50
C SER A 103 6.85 -8.11 3.29
N ILE A 104 8.04 -7.65 3.62
CA ILE A 104 8.94 -8.31 4.55
C ILE A 104 8.76 -7.64 5.92
N ALA A 105 8.51 -8.42 6.95
CA ALA A 105 8.46 -7.91 8.32
C ALA A 105 9.87 -7.57 8.80
N TRP A 106 10.13 -6.29 9.03
CA TRP A 106 11.45 -5.80 9.46
C TRP A 106 11.98 -6.58 10.67
N THR A 107 11.12 -6.84 11.65
CA THR A 107 11.53 -7.51 12.90
C THR A 107 11.67 -9.02 12.79
N ARG A 108 11.32 -9.65 11.66
CA ARG A 108 11.75 -11.02 11.38
C ARG A 108 13.20 -11.09 10.96
N ILE A 109 13.67 -10.04 10.31
CA ILE A 109 15.04 -9.95 9.79
C ILE A 109 15.99 -9.40 10.84
N LEU A 110 15.60 -8.31 11.48
CA LEU A 110 16.33 -7.63 12.55
C LEU A 110 15.39 -7.43 13.73
N PRO A 111 15.36 -8.36 14.70
CA PRO A 111 14.37 -8.33 15.78
C PRO A 111 14.35 -7.05 16.61
N ASN A 112 15.49 -6.38 16.76
CA ASN A 112 15.61 -5.09 17.43
C ASN A 112 15.71 -3.90 16.44
N GLY A 113 15.57 -4.17 15.15
CA GLY A 113 15.56 -3.20 14.07
C GLY A 113 16.94 -2.77 13.57
N ASP A 114 17.97 -2.81 14.41
CA ASP A 114 19.33 -2.38 14.07
C ASP A 114 20.40 -3.42 14.43
N ASP A 115 20.01 -4.67 14.60
CA ASP A 115 20.90 -5.78 14.91
C ASP A 115 22.05 -5.84 13.90
N ALA A 116 23.29 -6.01 14.37
CA ALA A 116 24.45 -6.14 13.50
C ALA A 116 24.37 -7.40 12.62
N GLN A 117 23.84 -8.49 13.17
CA GLN A 117 23.65 -9.77 12.49
C GLN A 117 22.18 -10.04 12.28
N PRO A 118 21.75 -10.39 11.05
CA PRO A 118 20.36 -10.69 10.78
C PRO A 118 19.94 -12.04 11.38
N ASN A 119 18.65 -12.18 11.60
CA ASN A 119 18.03 -13.44 12.01
C ASN A 119 17.87 -14.35 10.80
N GLU A 120 18.69 -15.40 10.73
CA GLU A 120 18.70 -16.34 9.59
C GLU A 120 17.35 -17.02 9.39
N ALA A 121 16.62 -17.34 10.47
CA ALA A 121 15.30 -17.98 10.36
C ALA A 121 14.29 -17.08 9.61
N GLY A 122 14.33 -15.76 9.84
CA GLY A 122 13.50 -14.81 9.11
C GLY A 122 13.87 -14.70 7.63
N LEU A 123 15.17 -14.66 7.34
CA LEU A 123 15.65 -14.65 5.95
C LEU A 123 15.26 -15.93 5.21
N ALA A 124 15.41 -17.08 5.86
CA ALA A 124 15.05 -18.37 5.28
C ALA A 124 13.54 -18.49 4.99
N PHE A 125 12.70 -17.92 5.84
CA PHE A 125 11.25 -17.88 5.59
C PHE A 125 10.92 -17.17 4.28
N TYR A 126 11.49 -15.99 4.06
CA TYR A 126 11.23 -15.23 2.82
C TYR A 126 11.91 -15.87 1.60
N ASP A 127 13.07 -16.51 1.75
CA ASP A 127 13.64 -17.35 0.68
C ASP A 127 12.62 -18.40 0.22
N SER A 128 11.99 -19.06 1.18
CA SER A 128 10.98 -20.10 0.90
C SER A 128 9.78 -19.54 0.14
N ILE A 129 9.31 -18.33 0.49
CA ILE A 129 8.22 -17.67 -0.24
C ILE A 129 8.63 -17.35 -1.67
N PHE A 130 9.82 -16.75 -1.86
CA PHE A 130 10.28 -16.38 -3.20
C PHE A 130 10.55 -17.61 -4.08
N ASP A 131 11.07 -18.67 -3.52
CA ASP A 131 11.29 -19.93 -4.23
C ASP A 131 9.95 -20.56 -4.67
N GLU A 132 8.91 -20.52 -3.83
CA GLU A 132 7.57 -20.97 -4.21
C GLU A 132 6.97 -20.08 -5.33
N CYS A 133 7.16 -18.76 -5.27
CA CYS A 133 6.73 -17.86 -6.33
C CYS A 133 7.42 -18.23 -7.67
N HIS A 134 8.73 -18.39 -7.66
CA HIS A 134 9.50 -18.70 -8.87
C HIS A 134 9.15 -20.08 -9.44
N LYS A 135 8.84 -21.05 -8.59
CA LYS A 135 8.35 -22.37 -9.00
C LYS A 135 7.14 -22.28 -9.93
N TYR A 136 6.28 -21.29 -9.73
CA TYR A 136 5.07 -21.07 -10.53
C TYR A 136 5.21 -19.93 -11.55
N GLY A 137 6.37 -19.34 -11.71
CA GLY A 137 6.59 -18.21 -12.60
C GLY A 137 5.91 -16.91 -12.12
N ILE A 138 5.71 -16.75 -10.83
CA ILE A 138 5.14 -15.55 -10.20
C ILE A 138 6.28 -14.61 -9.81
N GLU A 139 6.25 -13.37 -10.32
CA GLU A 139 7.24 -12.35 -9.99
C GLU A 139 6.94 -11.75 -8.61
N PRO A 140 7.87 -11.81 -7.64
CA PRO A 140 7.70 -11.10 -6.37
C PRO A 140 7.85 -9.59 -6.55
N LEU A 141 6.99 -8.82 -5.89
CA LEU A 141 7.12 -7.38 -5.71
C LEU A 141 7.12 -7.13 -4.21
N VAL A 142 8.21 -6.61 -3.67
CA VAL A 142 8.42 -6.56 -2.22
C VAL A 142 8.34 -5.13 -1.69
N THR A 143 7.44 -4.92 -0.74
CA THR A 143 7.43 -3.71 0.09
C THR A 143 8.40 -3.90 1.26
N ILE A 144 9.39 -3.04 1.36
CA ILE A 144 10.46 -3.12 2.37
C ILE A 144 9.91 -2.82 3.76
N CYS A 145 9.12 -1.74 3.90
CA CYS A 145 8.48 -1.38 5.17
C CYS A 145 6.99 -1.11 4.95
N HIS A 146 6.14 -1.98 5.49
CA HIS A 146 4.69 -1.90 5.39
C HIS A 146 4.09 -1.73 6.78
N PHE A 147 4.21 -0.51 7.35
CA PHE A 147 3.65 -0.14 8.66
C PHE A 147 4.20 -0.97 9.83
N ASP A 148 5.45 -1.35 9.78
CA ASP A 148 6.05 -2.27 10.76
C ASP A 148 7.37 -1.76 11.37
N THR A 149 7.42 -0.48 11.71
CA THR A 149 8.57 0.09 12.43
C THR A 149 8.85 -0.70 13.72
N PRO A 150 10.09 -1.13 13.96
CA PRO A 150 10.43 -1.90 15.15
C PRO A 150 10.19 -1.15 16.46
N ILE A 151 9.51 -1.77 17.40
CA ILE A 151 9.25 -1.19 18.73
C ILE A 151 10.55 -0.89 19.47
N ALA A 152 11.56 -1.75 19.34
CA ALA A 152 12.86 -1.51 19.97
C ALA A 152 13.49 -0.18 19.52
N LEU A 153 13.33 0.21 18.25
CA LEU A 153 13.83 1.49 17.74
C LEU A 153 12.96 2.67 18.19
N ILE A 154 11.67 2.45 18.40
CA ILE A 154 10.80 3.47 18.98
C ILE A 154 11.19 3.76 20.43
N LYS A 155 11.44 2.73 21.21
CA LYS A 155 11.93 2.86 22.59
C LYS A 155 13.29 3.54 22.66
N LYS A 156 14.17 3.23 21.70
CA LYS A 156 15.55 3.72 21.67
C LYS A 156 15.66 5.15 21.15
N TYR A 157 14.89 5.48 20.09
CA TYR A 157 15.03 6.73 19.33
C TYR A 157 13.78 7.59 19.27
N GLY A 158 12.61 7.02 19.54
CA GLY A 158 11.32 7.71 19.35
C GLY A 158 10.74 7.59 17.94
N GLY A 159 11.15 6.58 17.19
CA GLY A 159 10.69 6.36 15.82
C GLY A 159 11.38 7.30 14.82
N TRP A 160 10.71 7.53 13.70
CA TRP A 160 11.29 8.21 12.54
C TRP A 160 11.59 9.70 12.74
N LYS A 161 11.18 10.30 13.85
CA LYS A 161 11.62 11.69 14.19
C LYS A 161 13.11 11.80 14.44
N ASP A 162 13.79 10.70 14.73
CA ASP A 162 15.24 10.65 14.99
C ASP A 162 16.01 10.25 13.72
N ARG A 163 17.04 11.00 13.39
CA ARG A 163 17.88 10.77 12.20
C ARG A 163 18.49 9.37 12.15
N ARG A 164 18.79 8.78 13.30
CA ARG A 164 19.40 7.44 13.36
C ARG A 164 18.53 6.34 12.76
N MET A 165 17.22 6.59 12.59
CA MET A 165 16.35 5.68 11.87
C MET A 165 16.76 5.49 10.41
N VAL A 166 17.33 6.52 9.79
CA VAL A 166 17.80 6.45 8.40
C VAL A 166 18.85 5.36 8.24
N ASP A 167 19.86 5.35 9.10
CA ASP A 167 20.93 4.36 9.04
C ASP A 167 20.44 2.95 9.38
N ALA A 168 19.53 2.83 10.34
CA ALA A 168 18.90 1.54 10.69
C ALA A 168 18.12 0.96 9.50
N TYR A 169 17.34 1.78 8.82
CA TYR A 169 16.59 1.38 7.64
C TYR A 169 17.51 0.98 6.47
N VAL A 170 18.55 1.76 6.21
CA VAL A 170 19.50 1.47 5.13
C VAL A 170 20.24 0.16 5.40
N HIS A 171 20.64 -0.09 6.65
CA HIS A 171 21.23 -1.37 7.04
C HIS A 171 20.27 -2.55 6.78
N TYR A 172 19.01 -2.38 7.15
CA TYR A 172 17.95 -3.36 6.86
C TYR A 172 17.82 -3.61 5.35
N CYS A 173 17.79 -2.54 4.53
CA CYS A 173 17.76 -2.66 3.08
C CYS A 173 18.97 -3.41 2.53
N GLU A 174 20.16 -3.13 3.05
CA GLU A 174 21.39 -3.81 2.62
C GLU A 174 21.30 -5.32 2.86
N VAL A 175 20.83 -5.73 4.04
CA VAL A 175 20.61 -7.15 4.35
C VAL A 175 19.66 -7.79 3.35
N LEU A 176 18.53 -7.13 3.04
CA LEU A 176 17.55 -7.64 2.09
C LEU A 176 18.11 -7.75 0.67
N PHE A 177 18.79 -6.71 0.20
CA PHE A 177 19.32 -6.67 -1.17
C PHE A 177 20.43 -7.69 -1.36
N ASP A 178 21.31 -7.86 -0.38
CA ASP A 178 22.36 -8.89 -0.44
C ASP A 178 21.78 -10.29 -0.45
N ARG A 179 20.75 -10.54 0.35
CA ARG A 179 20.14 -11.88 0.45
C ARG A 179 19.28 -12.23 -0.77
N PHE A 180 18.48 -11.28 -1.25
CA PHE A 180 17.42 -11.56 -2.22
C PHE A 180 17.73 -11.08 -3.64
N LYS A 181 18.90 -10.54 -3.90
CA LYS A 181 19.33 -10.24 -5.27
C LYS A 181 19.24 -11.48 -6.15
N GLY A 182 18.71 -11.33 -7.36
CA GLY A 182 18.44 -12.45 -8.25
C GLY A 182 17.13 -13.18 -7.97
N LYS A 183 16.48 -12.94 -6.83
CA LYS A 183 15.15 -13.48 -6.50
C LYS A 183 14.04 -12.46 -6.60
N VAL A 184 14.33 -11.20 -6.28
CA VAL A 184 13.36 -10.08 -6.27
C VAL A 184 13.89 -8.97 -7.17
N LYS A 185 13.09 -8.58 -8.16
CA LYS A 185 13.40 -7.51 -9.10
C LYS A 185 12.72 -6.19 -8.72
N TYR A 186 11.48 -6.26 -8.20
CA TYR A 186 10.64 -5.10 -7.94
C TYR A 186 10.54 -4.83 -6.44
N TRP A 187 10.83 -3.59 -6.05
CA TRP A 187 10.86 -3.17 -4.65
C TRP A 187 10.08 -1.87 -4.47
N LEU A 188 9.40 -1.75 -3.32
CA LEU A 188 8.79 -0.50 -2.85
C LEU A 188 9.41 -0.15 -1.50
N THR A 189 9.79 1.11 -1.30
CA THR A 189 10.51 1.51 -0.09
C THR A 189 9.61 1.57 1.15
N PHE A 190 8.48 2.28 1.05
CA PHE A 190 7.50 2.40 2.13
C PHE A 190 6.10 2.26 1.57
N ASN A 191 5.26 1.48 2.26
CA ASN A 191 3.85 1.41 1.93
C ASN A 191 3.13 2.70 2.32
N GLU A 192 2.33 3.24 1.41
CA GLU A 192 1.46 4.40 1.65
C GLU A 192 2.16 5.47 2.49
N ILE A 193 3.31 5.93 2.04
CA ILE A 193 4.20 6.83 2.79
C ILE A 193 3.47 8.09 3.28
N ASN A 194 2.48 8.57 2.53
CA ASN A 194 1.67 9.74 2.90
C ASN A 194 0.77 9.49 4.12
N MET A 195 0.54 8.24 4.53
CA MET A 195 -0.17 7.91 5.75
C MET A 195 0.58 8.35 7.01
N LEU A 196 1.86 8.64 6.91
CA LEU A 196 2.63 9.21 8.03
C LEU A 196 1.97 10.47 8.62
N LEU A 197 1.37 11.31 7.78
CA LEU A 197 0.71 12.53 8.23
C LEU A 197 -0.59 12.27 9.00
N HIS A 198 -1.20 11.11 8.84
CA HIS A 198 -2.51 10.76 9.37
C HIS A 198 -2.46 9.65 10.42
N LEU A 199 -1.75 8.57 10.13
CA LEU A 199 -1.55 7.43 11.02
C LEU A 199 -0.08 7.39 11.45
N SER A 200 0.31 8.35 12.27
CA SER A 200 1.72 8.67 12.50
C SER A 200 2.47 7.61 13.30
N PHE A 201 1.80 6.86 14.18
CA PHE A 201 2.40 5.71 14.84
C PHE A 201 2.53 4.52 13.87
N THR A 202 1.48 4.21 13.16
CA THR A 202 1.49 3.13 12.16
C THR A 202 2.53 3.38 11.06
N GLY A 203 2.59 4.61 10.56
CA GLY A 203 3.47 4.97 9.45
C GLY A 203 4.90 5.30 9.83
N ALA A 204 5.15 5.77 11.06
CA ALA A 204 6.48 6.27 11.45
C ALA A 204 6.88 6.01 12.91
N GLY A 205 6.11 5.23 13.65
CA GLY A 205 6.41 4.93 15.04
C GLY A 205 6.38 6.15 15.95
N LEU A 206 5.58 7.17 15.62
CA LEU A 206 5.50 8.40 16.40
C LEU A 206 4.47 8.28 17.52
N VAL A 207 4.86 8.71 18.72
CA VAL A 207 3.97 8.94 19.86
C VAL A 207 4.08 10.41 20.23
N PHE A 208 2.94 11.10 20.28
CA PHE A 208 2.91 12.52 20.59
C PHE A 208 2.71 12.75 22.08
N HIS A 209 3.51 13.66 22.66
CA HIS A 209 3.44 14.05 24.05
C HIS A 209 2.82 15.44 24.20
N PRO A 210 2.16 15.75 25.35
CA PRO A 210 1.60 17.07 25.57
C PRO A 210 2.64 18.18 25.39
N GLY A 211 2.26 19.25 24.66
CA GLY A 211 3.15 20.40 24.43
C GLY A 211 4.09 20.28 23.22
N GLU A 212 4.15 19.12 22.56
CA GLU A 212 4.92 18.98 21.34
C GLU A 212 4.25 19.71 20.16
N ASN A 213 5.05 20.29 19.27
CA ASN A 213 4.57 20.73 17.97
C ASN A 213 4.43 19.51 17.07
N VAL A 214 3.21 19.01 16.92
CA VAL A 214 2.89 17.79 16.16
C VAL A 214 3.34 17.89 14.72
N GLU A 215 3.13 19.03 14.07
CA GLU A 215 3.55 19.23 12.67
C GLU A 215 5.08 19.18 12.52
N GLN A 216 5.82 19.75 13.45
CA GLN A 216 7.29 19.66 13.48
C GLN A 216 7.75 18.20 13.53
N VAL A 217 7.14 17.40 14.40
CA VAL A 217 7.51 15.98 14.57
C VAL A 217 7.16 15.19 13.30
N LYS A 218 5.97 15.38 12.75
CA LYS A 218 5.52 14.70 11.53
C LYS A 218 6.41 14.99 10.33
N TYR A 219 6.67 16.26 10.05
CA TYR A 219 7.46 16.64 8.88
C TYR A 219 8.94 16.28 9.04
N GLN A 220 9.47 16.32 10.26
CA GLN A 220 10.81 15.81 10.52
C GLN A 220 10.92 14.32 10.24
N ALA A 221 9.96 13.53 10.69
CA ALA A 221 9.87 12.11 10.40
C ALA A 221 9.71 11.84 8.90
N ALA A 222 8.87 12.63 8.23
CA ALA A 222 8.70 12.56 6.77
C ALA A 222 10.02 12.80 6.03
N HIS A 223 10.79 13.80 6.45
CA HIS A 223 12.11 14.07 5.86
C HIS A 223 13.05 12.87 6.01
N HIS A 224 13.09 12.25 7.18
CA HIS A 224 13.92 11.07 7.41
C HIS A 224 13.50 9.89 6.54
N GLU A 225 12.20 9.62 6.39
CA GLU A 225 11.73 8.55 5.51
C GLU A 225 12.04 8.84 4.04
N LEU A 226 11.91 10.09 3.61
CA LEU A 226 12.26 10.49 2.24
C LEU A 226 13.75 10.33 1.94
N VAL A 227 14.62 10.73 2.87
CA VAL A 227 16.07 10.53 2.75
C VAL A 227 16.40 9.03 2.76
N ALA A 228 15.79 8.25 3.65
CA ALA A 228 15.97 6.81 3.72
C ALA A 228 15.52 6.12 2.43
N SER A 229 14.38 6.52 1.87
CA SER A 229 13.88 6.01 0.58
C SER A 229 14.88 6.27 -0.55
N ALA A 230 15.40 7.49 -0.64
CA ALA A 230 16.40 7.84 -1.66
C ALA A 230 17.69 7.04 -1.51
N LYS A 231 18.18 6.85 -0.28
CA LYS A 231 19.36 6.01 -0.01
C LYS A 231 19.12 4.55 -0.40
N ALA A 232 17.92 4.03 -0.12
CA ALA A 232 17.55 2.67 -0.50
C ALA A 232 17.52 2.48 -2.03
N VAL A 233 16.99 3.46 -2.77
CA VAL A 233 16.99 3.43 -4.24
C VAL A 233 18.42 3.38 -4.79
N LYS A 234 19.29 4.26 -4.30
CA LYS A 234 20.70 4.27 -4.71
C LYS A 234 21.39 2.94 -4.41
N LEU A 235 21.21 2.43 -3.21
CA LEU A 235 21.80 1.17 -2.77
C LEU A 235 21.31 -0.01 -3.63
N ALA A 236 20.02 -0.05 -3.94
CA ALA A 236 19.43 -1.08 -4.79
C ALA A 236 20.06 -1.06 -6.19
N HIS A 237 20.21 0.12 -6.79
CA HIS A 237 20.81 0.25 -8.12
C HIS A 237 22.28 -0.17 -8.13
N GLU A 238 23.04 0.10 -7.06
CA GLU A 238 24.44 -0.33 -6.92
C GLU A 238 24.56 -1.86 -6.79
N LYS A 239 23.72 -2.47 -5.95
CA LYS A 239 23.78 -3.91 -5.66
C LYS A 239 23.05 -4.77 -6.68
N MET A 240 22.00 -4.23 -7.30
CA MET A 240 21.11 -4.96 -8.21
C MET A 240 20.78 -4.05 -9.41
N PRO A 241 21.68 -3.94 -10.41
CA PRO A 241 21.48 -3.00 -11.52
C PRO A 241 20.18 -3.18 -12.30
N ASP A 242 19.62 -4.39 -12.33
CA ASP A 242 18.38 -4.69 -13.04
C ASP A 242 17.13 -4.50 -12.18
N ALA A 243 17.26 -4.18 -10.89
CA ALA A 243 16.13 -3.96 -10.01
C ALA A 243 15.43 -2.63 -10.31
N MET A 244 14.13 -2.63 -10.12
CA MET A 244 13.30 -1.43 -10.17
C MET A 244 12.75 -1.13 -8.79
N VAL A 245 12.92 0.11 -8.35
CA VAL A 245 12.46 0.58 -7.03
C VAL A 245 11.44 1.68 -7.21
N GLY A 246 10.26 1.49 -6.65
CA GLY A 246 9.15 2.45 -6.71
C GLY A 246 8.85 3.08 -5.37
N CYS A 247 8.15 4.22 -5.42
CA CYS A 247 7.42 4.77 -4.28
C CYS A 247 6.01 4.19 -4.24
N MET A 248 5.35 4.30 -3.11
CA MET A 248 3.98 3.81 -2.95
C MET A 248 3.11 4.84 -2.20
N LEU A 249 2.10 5.30 -2.89
CA LEU A 249 1.20 6.37 -2.49
C LEU A 249 -0.19 5.80 -2.18
N ALA A 250 -0.79 6.19 -1.06
CA ALA A 250 -2.23 6.03 -0.88
C ALA A 250 -2.93 7.08 -1.72
N ALA A 251 -3.47 6.68 -2.87
CA ALA A 251 -4.04 7.59 -3.85
C ALA A 251 -5.57 7.68 -3.74
N GLY A 252 -6.11 8.69 -4.37
CA GLY A 252 -7.52 9.01 -4.46
C GLY A 252 -7.68 10.51 -4.56
N GLN A 253 -8.39 10.96 -5.59
CA GLN A 253 -8.59 12.38 -5.82
C GLN A 253 -9.55 12.97 -4.80
N PHE A 254 -9.30 14.22 -4.44
CA PHE A 254 -10.29 15.06 -3.79
C PHE A 254 -11.05 15.83 -4.87
N TYR A 255 -12.35 15.59 -4.96
CA TYR A 255 -13.22 16.37 -5.81
C TYR A 255 -13.77 17.57 -5.05
N PRO A 256 -13.94 18.74 -5.70
CA PRO A 256 -14.71 19.81 -5.09
C PRO A 256 -16.19 19.43 -5.02
N ARG A 257 -16.82 19.64 -3.86
CA ARG A 257 -18.25 19.34 -3.66
C ARG A 257 -19.13 20.21 -4.55
N THR A 258 -18.64 21.41 -4.84
CA THR A 258 -19.30 22.35 -5.77
C THR A 258 -18.28 22.90 -6.76
N CYS A 259 -18.75 23.52 -7.83
CA CYS A 259 -17.86 24.20 -8.79
C CYS A 259 -17.41 25.61 -8.34
N ALA A 260 -17.72 26.01 -7.10
CA ALA A 260 -17.18 27.25 -6.56
C ALA A 260 -15.64 27.21 -6.58
N PRO A 261 -14.98 28.29 -7.04
CA PRO A 261 -13.51 28.31 -7.10
C PRO A 261 -12.82 27.99 -5.78
N GLU A 262 -13.41 28.39 -4.67
CA GLU A 262 -12.88 28.12 -3.33
C GLU A 262 -12.90 26.60 -3.00
N ASP A 263 -13.93 25.88 -3.44
CA ASP A 263 -14.00 24.42 -3.30
C ASP A 263 -12.97 23.74 -4.21
N VAL A 264 -12.78 24.21 -5.43
CA VAL A 264 -11.74 23.72 -6.35
C VAL A 264 -10.35 23.91 -5.75
N ARG A 265 -10.09 25.09 -5.17
CA ARG A 265 -8.81 25.37 -4.50
C ARG A 265 -8.60 24.49 -3.25
N ALA A 266 -9.67 24.23 -2.48
CA ALA A 266 -9.61 23.34 -1.34
C ALA A 266 -9.27 21.91 -1.75
N ALA A 267 -9.85 21.42 -2.86
CA ALA A 267 -9.53 20.10 -3.40
C ALA A 267 -8.07 20.01 -3.86
N GLN A 268 -7.57 21.03 -4.53
CA GLN A 268 -6.16 21.10 -4.94
C GLN A 268 -5.21 21.06 -3.73
N GLU A 269 -5.53 21.81 -2.67
CA GLU A 269 -4.71 21.83 -1.45
C GLU A 269 -4.75 20.51 -0.70
N ALA A 270 -5.92 19.84 -0.66
CA ALA A 270 -6.06 18.52 -0.04
C ALA A 270 -5.25 17.44 -0.79
N ASP A 271 -5.25 17.47 -2.12
CA ASP A 271 -4.44 16.54 -2.92
C ASP A 271 -2.94 16.69 -2.65
N ARG A 272 -2.47 17.88 -2.29
CA ARG A 272 -1.07 18.16 -1.98
C ARG A 272 -0.56 17.40 -0.73
N ASP A 273 -1.43 17.02 0.20
CA ASP A 273 -1.04 16.16 1.31
C ASP A 273 -0.49 14.82 0.80
N ASN A 274 -1.10 14.29 -0.23
CA ASN A 274 -0.65 13.04 -0.85
C ASN A 274 0.64 13.25 -1.64
N TYR A 275 0.68 14.25 -2.50
CA TYR A 275 1.82 14.49 -3.41
C TYR A 275 3.05 15.08 -2.72
N PHE A 276 2.96 15.53 -1.48
CA PHE A 276 4.10 15.99 -0.70
C PHE A 276 5.27 14.99 -0.77
N PHE A 277 4.98 13.72 -0.57
CA PHE A 277 5.99 12.67 -0.54
C PHE A 277 6.47 12.27 -1.93
N THR A 278 5.54 11.98 -2.83
CA THR A 278 5.87 11.52 -4.17
C THR A 278 6.55 12.58 -5.02
N ASP A 279 6.23 13.86 -4.82
CA ASP A 279 6.96 14.94 -5.48
C ASP A 279 8.46 14.88 -5.15
N VAL A 280 8.80 14.60 -3.90
CA VAL A 280 10.20 14.47 -3.48
C VAL A 280 10.82 13.19 -4.01
N GLN A 281 10.12 12.06 -3.88
CA GLN A 281 10.64 10.75 -4.30
C GLN A 281 10.84 10.66 -5.82
N VAL A 282 10.04 11.36 -6.60
CA VAL A 282 10.11 11.32 -8.07
C VAL A 282 10.98 12.44 -8.63
N ARG A 283 10.82 13.68 -8.14
CA ARG A 283 11.55 14.86 -8.65
C ARG A 283 12.87 15.11 -7.94
N GLY A 284 13.09 14.52 -6.77
CA GLY A 284 14.34 14.63 -6.04
C GLY A 284 14.53 15.94 -5.29
N ALA A 285 13.47 16.70 -5.05
CA ALA A 285 13.52 17.95 -4.29
C ALA A 285 12.13 18.31 -3.76
N TYR A 286 12.10 19.05 -2.66
CA TYR A 286 10.86 19.61 -2.15
C TYR A 286 10.32 20.67 -3.11
N PRO A 287 9.04 20.58 -3.53
CA PRO A 287 8.44 21.66 -4.31
C PRO A 287 8.27 22.93 -3.47
N VAL A 288 8.17 24.07 -4.15
CA VAL A 288 8.06 25.38 -3.49
C VAL A 288 6.88 25.43 -2.54
N TRP A 289 5.72 24.90 -2.96
CA TRP A 289 4.51 24.88 -2.13
C TRP A 289 4.70 24.08 -0.84
N ALA A 290 5.48 23.00 -0.88
CA ALA A 290 5.77 22.17 0.30
C ALA A 290 6.62 22.91 1.32
N LYS A 291 7.64 23.63 0.85
CA LYS A 291 8.48 24.49 1.71
C LYS A 291 7.64 25.57 2.39
N LYS A 292 6.72 26.20 1.64
CA LYS A 292 5.82 27.22 2.18
C LYS A 292 4.81 26.63 3.16
N ARG A 293 4.31 25.45 2.91
CA ARG A 293 3.40 24.74 3.83
C ARG A 293 4.09 24.48 5.18
N MET A 294 5.30 23.97 5.15
CA MET A 294 6.09 23.75 6.38
C MET A 294 6.38 25.06 7.12
N GLU A 295 6.74 26.10 6.40
CA GLU A 295 6.98 27.44 6.99
C GLU A 295 5.73 27.96 7.71
N ARG A 296 4.56 27.89 7.06
CA ARG A 296 3.27 28.30 7.68
C ARG A 296 2.91 27.46 8.92
N ALA A 297 3.32 26.21 8.95
CA ALA A 297 3.09 25.32 10.09
C ALA A 297 4.12 25.52 11.21
N GLY A 298 5.06 26.42 11.06
CA GLY A 298 6.13 26.65 12.03
C GLY A 298 7.18 25.53 12.06
N VAL A 299 7.31 24.79 10.96
CA VAL A 299 8.25 23.67 10.87
C VAL A 299 9.61 24.16 10.40
N GLN A 300 10.64 23.79 11.15
CA GLN A 300 12.05 23.95 10.77
C GLN A 300 12.68 22.56 10.69
N LEU A 301 12.94 22.08 9.47
CA LEU A 301 13.55 20.78 9.28
C LEU A 301 15.02 20.82 9.71
N HIS A 302 15.42 19.83 10.50
CA HIS A 302 16.82 19.53 10.75
C HIS A 302 17.29 18.62 9.62
N THR A 303 18.20 19.13 8.80
CA THR A 303 18.72 18.43 7.63
C THR A 303 20.23 18.27 7.74
N GLN A 304 20.78 17.31 7.01
CA GLN A 304 22.21 17.15 6.80
C GLN A 304 22.63 17.82 5.49
N PRO A 305 23.88 18.29 5.36
CA PRO A 305 24.35 18.98 4.15
C PRO A 305 24.19 18.18 2.87
N GLU A 306 24.28 16.85 2.94
CA GLU A 306 24.19 15.94 1.80
C GLU A 306 22.76 15.58 1.40
N ASP A 307 21.73 15.95 2.17
CA ASP A 307 20.35 15.50 1.96
C ASP A 307 19.81 15.89 0.59
N ASP A 308 20.02 17.13 0.16
CA ASP A 308 19.51 17.57 -1.16
C ASP A 308 20.11 16.76 -2.29
N ARG A 309 21.39 16.44 -2.22
CA ARG A 309 22.07 15.58 -3.20
C ARG A 309 21.53 14.15 -3.15
N THR A 310 21.35 13.60 -1.94
CA THR A 310 20.79 12.25 -1.76
C THR A 310 19.40 12.13 -2.39
N LEU A 311 18.53 13.10 -2.16
CA LEU A 311 17.19 13.12 -2.74
C LEU A 311 17.22 13.18 -4.27
N ARG A 312 18.10 13.99 -4.87
CA ARG A 312 18.24 14.07 -6.33
C ARG A 312 18.77 12.79 -6.95
N GLU A 313 19.75 12.15 -6.31
CA GLU A 313 20.39 10.94 -6.84
C GLU A 313 19.58 9.66 -6.61
N GLY A 314 18.65 9.68 -5.66
CA GLY A 314 17.85 8.51 -5.27
C GLY A 314 16.39 8.57 -5.69
N THR A 315 16.09 9.15 -6.86
CA THR A 315 14.71 9.17 -7.37
C THR A 315 14.25 7.79 -7.85
N VAL A 316 12.96 7.54 -7.71
CA VAL A 316 12.36 6.23 -7.99
C VAL A 316 12.25 5.91 -9.49
N ASP A 317 12.21 4.62 -9.81
CA ASP A 317 12.09 4.12 -11.18
C ASP A 317 10.64 4.14 -11.69
N PHE A 318 9.68 3.97 -10.79
CA PHE A 318 8.25 3.96 -11.11
C PHE A 318 7.44 4.44 -9.91
N VAL A 319 6.18 4.82 -10.17
CA VAL A 319 5.23 5.24 -9.14
C VAL A 319 4.17 4.16 -8.97
N SER A 320 4.05 3.64 -7.75
CA SER A 320 2.97 2.72 -7.40
C SER A 320 2.00 3.38 -6.43
N PHE A 321 0.78 2.87 -6.42
CA PHE A 321 -0.23 3.41 -5.52
C PHE A 321 -1.32 2.41 -5.20
N SER A 322 -2.00 2.66 -4.08
CA SER A 322 -3.27 2.05 -3.72
C SER A 322 -4.42 2.96 -4.15
N TYR A 323 -5.49 2.35 -4.66
CA TYR A 323 -6.71 3.06 -4.99
C TYR A 323 -7.92 2.24 -4.52
N TYR A 324 -8.71 2.83 -3.66
CA TYR A 324 -9.96 2.23 -3.16
C TYR A 324 -11.15 3.13 -3.42
N SER A 325 -10.95 4.44 -3.35
CA SER A 325 -12.02 5.42 -3.29
C SER A 325 -11.49 6.79 -3.67
N SER A 326 -12.38 7.67 -4.09
CA SER A 326 -12.16 9.11 -4.16
C SER A 326 -12.79 9.79 -2.94
N ARG A 327 -12.47 11.05 -2.73
CA ARG A 327 -12.97 11.88 -1.64
C ARG A 327 -13.54 13.17 -2.20
N CYS A 328 -14.35 13.85 -1.36
CA CYS A 328 -15.00 15.08 -1.73
C CYS A 328 -14.81 16.11 -0.61
N ILE A 329 -14.58 17.37 -0.96
CA ILE A 329 -14.28 18.43 0.01
C ILE A 329 -15.00 19.72 -0.35
N THR A 330 -15.32 20.53 0.66
CA THR A 330 -15.89 21.87 0.50
C THR A 330 -15.37 22.82 1.57
N VAL A 331 -15.37 24.10 1.29
CA VAL A 331 -15.09 25.14 2.28
C VAL A 331 -16.35 25.54 3.06
N ASP A 332 -17.53 25.09 2.64
CA ASP A 332 -18.79 25.32 3.30
C ASP A 332 -18.89 24.50 4.59
N LYS A 333 -18.80 25.17 5.73
CA LYS A 333 -18.82 24.52 7.03
C LYS A 333 -20.15 23.84 7.35
N GLU A 334 -21.26 24.36 6.83
CA GLU A 334 -22.58 23.76 7.04
C GLU A 334 -22.69 22.45 6.24
N LEU A 335 -22.24 22.43 5.00
CA LEU A 335 -22.16 21.22 4.18
C LEU A 335 -21.20 20.20 4.81
N MET A 336 -20.03 20.63 5.30
CA MET A 336 -19.10 19.74 6.00
C MET A 336 -19.74 19.07 7.20
N ALA A 337 -20.48 19.82 8.01
CA ALA A 337 -21.17 19.28 9.18
C ALA A 337 -22.34 18.36 8.81
N ALA A 338 -23.09 18.70 7.74
CA ALA A 338 -24.29 17.96 7.33
C ALA A 338 -23.96 16.69 6.52
N GLU A 339 -22.91 16.73 5.70
CA GLU A 339 -22.55 15.66 4.75
C GLU A 339 -21.26 14.95 5.11
N ASN A 340 -20.78 15.04 6.35
CA ASN A 340 -19.56 14.37 6.78
C ASN A 340 -19.61 12.89 6.40
N ALA A 341 -18.61 12.45 5.62
CA ALA A 341 -18.55 11.08 5.15
C ALA A 341 -18.01 10.17 6.25
N GLU A 342 -18.76 9.12 6.55
CA GLU A 342 -18.30 8.04 7.41
C GLU A 342 -17.33 7.14 6.65
N GLY A 343 -16.58 6.32 7.35
CA GLY A 343 -15.77 5.24 6.81
C GLY A 343 -14.28 5.48 6.95
N ASN A 344 -13.68 6.37 6.21
CA ASN A 344 -12.24 6.64 6.37
C ASN A 344 -12.03 7.95 7.16
N ALA A 345 -11.76 7.81 8.46
CA ALA A 345 -11.55 8.94 9.36
C ALA A 345 -10.19 9.65 9.20
N VAL A 346 -9.38 9.21 8.23
CA VAL A 346 -8.00 9.69 8.02
C VAL A 346 -7.98 11.14 7.55
N SER A 347 -8.99 11.59 6.78
CA SER A 347 -9.11 12.98 6.35
C SER A 347 -10.56 13.44 6.32
N ALA A 348 -10.80 14.72 6.64
CA ALA A 348 -12.11 15.32 6.54
C ALA A 348 -12.63 15.29 5.10
N SER A 349 -13.83 14.78 4.90
CA SER A 349 -14.46 14.68 3.58
C SER A 349 -15.97 14.76 3.72
N VAL A 350 -16.64 15.10 2.64
CA VAL A 350 -18.09 15.10 2.52
C VAL A 350 -18.54 14.02 1.55
N LYS A 351 -19.82 13.68 1.57
CA LYS A 351 -20.38 12.72 0.62
C LYS A 351 -20.37 13.29 -0.80
N ASN A 352 -19.97 12.46 -1.76
CA ASN A 352 -20.15 12.76 -3.17
C ASN A 352 -21.57 12.33 -3.58
N PRO A 353 -22.45 13.26 -4.01
CA PRO A 353 -23.84 12.93 -4.31
C PRO A 353 -24.02 12.03 -5.54
N TYR A 354 -22.99 11.85 -6.34
CA TYR A 354 -23.02 11.08 -7.57
C TYR A 354 -22.51 9.64 -7.40
N LEU A 355 -21.99 9.30 -6.23
CA LEU A 355 -21.33 8.01 -6.01
C LEU A 355 -22.05 7.17 -4.95
N LYS A 356 -22.13 5.87 -5.19
CA LYS A 356 -22.53 4.89 -4.19
C LYS A 356 -21.38 4.63 -3.23
N VAL A 357 -21.68 4.10 -2.06
CA VAL A 357 -20.69 3.74 -1.05
C VAL A 357 -20.73 2.25 -0.75
N SER A 358 -19.59 1.71 -0.29
CA SER A 358 -19.50 0.35 0.23
C SER A 358 -20.16 0.26 1.61
N GLU A 359 -20.22 -0.96 2.17
CA GLU A 359 -20.72 -1.21 3.53
C GLU A 359 -19.93 -0.44 4.60
N TRP A 360 -18.67 -0.09 4.33
CA TRP A 360 -17.81 0.73 5.21
C TRP A 360 -17.82 2.22 4.85
N GLY A 361 -18.73 2.65 3.98
CA GLY A 361 -18.91 4.07 3.64
C GLY A 361 -17.91 4.63 2.64
N TRP A 362 -17.10 3.79 2.00
CA TRP A 362 -16.14 4.23 0.98
C TRP A 362 -16.82 4.41 -0.37
N ALA A 363 -16.63 5.57 -0.99
CA ALA A 363 -17.19 5.84 -2.31
C ALA A 363 -16.66 4.87 -3.36
N ILE A 364 -17.55 4.32 -4.17
CA ILE A 364 -17.21 3.42 -5.27
C ILE A 364 -17.08 4.27 -6.53
N ASP A 365 -15.85 4.46 -6.99
CA ASP A 365 -15.55 5.39 -8.07
C ASP A 365 -14.54 4.80 -9.08
N PRO A 366 -15.00 3.97 -10.02
CA PRO A 366 -14.13 3.44 -11.07
C PRO A 366 -13.52 4.52 -11.96
N VAL A 367 -14.28 5.52 -12.36
CA VAL A 367 -13.80 6.65 -13.19
C VAL A 367 -12.68 7.40 -12.45
N GLY A 368 -12.78 7.51 -11.13
CA GLY A 368 -11.75 8.12 -10.29
C GLY A 368 -10.39 7.43 -10.39
N LEU A 369 -10.36 6.13 -10.69
CA LEU A 369 -9.10 5.43 -10.96
C LEU A 369 -8.43 5.95 -12.23
N ARG A 370 -9.20 6.14 -13.30
CA ARG A 370 -8.68 6.73 -14.55
C ARG A 370 -8.23 8.17 -14.34
N VAL A 371 -9.00 8.97 -13.59
CA VAL A 371 -8.62 10.34 -13.20
C VAL A 371 -7.30 10.33 -12.43
N THR A 372 -7.16 9.44 -11.45
CA THR A 372 -5.94 9.31 -10.63
C THR A 372 -4.74 8.91 -11.47
N LEU A 373 -4.88 7.94 -12.36
CA LEU A 373 -3.80 7.52 -13.27
C LEU A 373 -3.33 8.68 -14.15
N ASN A 374 -4.25 9.44 -14.74
CA ASN A 374 -3.91 10.62 -15.56
C ASN A 374 -3.23 11.70 -14.73
N THR A 375 -3.72 11.98 -13.53
CA THR A 375 -3.14 12.99 -12.66
C THR A 375 -1.70 12.64 -12.27
N ILE A 376 -1.45 11.40 -11.88
CA ILE A 376 -0.11 10.94 -11.50
C ILE A 376 0.83 10.97 -12.69
N TYR A 377 0.39 10.50 -13.85
CA TYR A 377 1.25 10.50 -15.03
C TYR A 377 1.57 11.91 -15.52
N ASP A 378 0.58 12.80 -15.57
CA ASP A 378 0.80 14.20 -15.96
C ASP A 378 1.79 14.90 -15.02
N ARG A 379 1.79 14.48 -13.73
CA ARG A 379 2.67 15.07 -12.73
C ARG A 379 4.11 14.56 -12.82
N TYR A 380 4.31 13.29 -13.13
CA TYR A 380 5.59 12.60 -12.97
C TYR A 380 6.18 12.01 -14.26
N GLU A 381 5.37 11.66 -15.22
CA GLU A 381 5.77 10.98 -16.47
C GLU A 381 6.65 9.75 -16.26
N LYS A 382 6.29 8.94 -15.24
CA LYS A 382 6.96 7.68 -14.92
C LYS A 382 6.03 6.50 -15.17
N PRO A 383 6.56 5.30 -15.42
CA PRO A 383 5.74 4.10 -15.40
C PRO A 383 4.99 3.97 -14.07
N MET A 384 3.77 3.45 -14.12
CA MET A 384 2.91 3.31 -12.95
C MET A 384 2.54 1.87 -12.69
N PHE A 385 2.24 1.56 -11.43
CA PHE A 385 1.77 0.25 -11.00
C PHE A 385 0.65 0.42 -9.98
N ILE A 386 -0.53 -0.13 -10.25
CA ILE A 386 -1.61 -0.18 -9.26
C ILE A 386 -1.34 -1.41 -8.38
N VAL A 387 -0.82 -1.19 -7.19
CA VAL A 387 -0.40 -2.29 -6.31
C VAL A 387 -1.46 -2.66 -5.28
N GLU A 388 -2.54 -1.87 -5.17
CA GLU A 388 -3.71 -2.22 -4.34
C GLU A 388 -4.97 -1.63 -4.96
N ASN A 389 -6.01 -2.44 -5.04
CA ASN A 389 -7.38 -2.05 -5.34
C ASN A 389 -8.30 -3.19 -4.87
N GLY A 390 -9.44 -2.88 -4.32
CA GLY A 390 -10.37 -3.90 -3.86
C GLY A 390 -11.56 -3.35 -3.10
N LEU A 391 -12.54 -4.22 -2.87
CA LEU A 391 -13.75 -3.95 -2.14
C LEU A 391 -13.79 -4.77 -0.86
N GLY A 392 -13.83 -4.10 0.30
CA GLY A 392 -14.14 -4.73 1.56
C GLY A 392 -15.63 -4.97 1.69
N ALA A 393 -16.02 -6.22 1.87
CA ALA A 393 -17.43 -6.62 1.94
C ALA A 393 -17.63 -7.79 2.91
N VAL A 394 -18.83 -7.91 3.45
CA VAL A 394 -19.27 -9.10 4.20
C VAL A 394 -19.69 -10.16 3.19
N ASP A 395 -19.06 -11.32 3.26
CA ASP A 395 -19.42 -12.47 2.43
C ASP A 395 -20.35 -13.42 3.18
N THR A 396 -21.25 -14.07 2.44
CA THR A 396 -22.14 -15.11 2.96
C THR A 396 -21.67 -16.47 2.47
N VAL A 397 -21.40 -17.37 3.41
CA VAL A 397 -21.11 -18.77 3.09
C VAL A 397 -22.44 -19.53 3.03
N GLU A 398 -22.80 -20.05 1.84
CA GLU A 398 -24.01 -20.85 1.66
C GLU A 398 -23.91 -22.22 2.33
N PRO A 399 -25.05 -22.92 2.53
CA PRO A 399 -25.03 -24.25 3.16
C PRO A 399 -24.14 -25.28 2.47
N ASP A 400 -23.93 -25.15 1.15
CA ASP A 400 -23.03 -26.03 0.38
C ASP A 400 -21.57 -25.55 0.38
N GLY A 401 -21.27 -24.48 1.11
CA GLY A 401 -19.93 -23.88 1.20
C GLY A 401 -19.59 -22.91 0.09
N SER A 402 -20.47 -22.69 -0.89
CA SER A 402 -20.24 -21.71 -1.95
C SER A 402 -20.38 -20.27 -1.44
N ILE A 403 -19.68 -19.34 -2.10
CA ILE A 403 -19.72 -17.91 -1.80
C ILE A 403 -19.91 -17.15 -3.10
N HIS A 404 -21.09 -16.51 -3.22
CA HIS A 404 -21.50 -15.79 -4.41
C HIS A 404 -21.23 -14.29 -4.23
N ASP A 405 -20.05 -13.86 -4.58
CA ASP A 405 -19.58 -12.48 -4.34
C ASP A 405 -19.60 -11.63 -5.62
N SER A 406 -20.73 -11.59 -6.29
CA SER A 406 -20.93 -10.80 -7.52
C SER A 406 -20.65 -9.30 -7.31
N TYR A 407 -20.91 -8.75 -6.14
CA TYR A 407 -20.59 -7.36 -5.79
C TYR A 407 -19.09 -7.07 -5.90
N ARG A 408 -18.23 -8.03 -5.55
CA ARG A 408 -16.77 -7.91 -5.70
C ARG A 408 -16.38 -7.97 -7.17
N ILE A 409 -16.95 -8.87 -7.91
CA ILE A 409 -16.74 -9.00 -9.35
C ILE A 409 -17.14 -7.69 -10.06
N ASP A 410 -18.31 -7.16 -9.76
CA ASP A 410 -18.79 -5.90 -10.36
C ASP A 410 -17.86 -4.73 -10.07
N TYR A 411 -17.38 -4.62 -8.82
CA TYR A 411 -16.43 -3.58 -8.42
C TYR A 411 -15.11 -3.67 -9.21
N LEU A 412 -14.52 -4.85 -9.25
CA LEU A 412 -13.24 -5.06 -9.93
C LEU A 412 -13.37 -4.92 -11.45
N ARG A 413 -14.43 -5.43 -12.04
CA ARG A 413 -14.71 -5.28 -13.48
C ARG A 413 -14.75 -3.82 -13.88
N ALA A 414 -15.50 -3.01 -13.15
CA ALA A 414 -15.64 -1.59 -13.44
C ALA A 414 -14.30 -0.84 -13.36
N HIS A 415 -13.47 -1.19 -12.39
CA HIS A 415 -12.13 -0.59 -12.24
C HIS A 415 -11.18 -1.06 -13.36
N ILE A 416 -11.21 -2.33 -13.73
CA ILE A 416 -10.36 -2.86 -14.80
C ILE A 416 -10.73 -2.24 -16.15
N GLU A 417 -12.02 -2.01 -16.40
CA GLU A 417 -12.48 -1.29 -17.60
C GLU A 417 -11.91 0.12 -17.68
N GLU A 418 -11.82 0.83 -16.57
CA GLU A 418 -11.22 2.17 -16.53
C GLU A 418 -9.69 2.12 -16.70
N MET A 419 -9.03 1.09 -16.21
CA MET A 419 -7.60 0.86 -16.49
C MET A 419 -7.35 0.68 -17.97
N GLU A 420 -8.20 -0.11 -18.65
CA GLU A 420 -8.11 -0.32 -20.08
C GLU A 420 -8.20 1.00 -20.85
N LYS A 421 -9.16 1.85 -20.50
CA LYS A 421 -9.31 3.17 -21.10
C LYS A 421 -8.08 4.05 -20.86
N ALA A 422 -7.53 4.05 -19.64
CA ALA A 422 -6.31 4.78 -19.32
C ALA A 422 -5.13 4.35 -20.20
N ILE A 423 -5.00 3.06 -20.48
CA ILE A 423 -3.94 2.52 -21.31
C ILE A 423 -4.17 2.83 -22.79
N ASN A 424 -5.36 2.53 -23.30
CA ASN A 424 -5.63 2.53 -24.75
C ASN A 424 -6.11 3.90 -25.28
N GLU A 425 -6.86 4.65 -24.50
CA GLU A 425 -7.35 5.96 -24.90
C GLU A 425 -6.41 7.09 -24.45
N ASP A 426 -5.84 6.96 -23.25
CA ASP A 426 -4.97 8.00 -22.67
C ASP A 426 -3.48 7.73 -22.90
N GLY A 427 -3.12 6.53 -23.34
CA GLY A 427 -1.73 6.17 -23.66
C GLY A 427 -0.82 5.98 -22.44
N LEU A 428 -1.36 5.69 -21.27
CA LEU A 428 -0.59 5.65 -20.04
C LEU A 428 0.20 4.34 -19.88
N PRO A 429 1.49 4.41 -19.42
CA PRO A 429 2.31 3.23 -19.22
C PRO A 429 2.02 2.58 -17.87
N LEU A 430 1.11 1.63 -17.85
CA LEU A 430 0.78 0.85 -16.66
C LEU A 430 1.48 -0.51 -16.70
N MET A 431 2.27 -0.81 -15.67
CA MET A 431 3.10 -2.03 -15.58
C MET A 431 2.30 -3.24 -15.14
N GLY A 432 1.34 -3.05 -14.25
CA GLY A 432 0.60 -4.14 -13.63
C GLY A 432 -0.52 -3.68 -12.71
N TYR A 433 -1.21 -4.68 -12.19
CA TYR A 433 -2.34 -4.50 -11.29
C TYR A 433 -2.36 -5.65 -10.28
N THR A 434 -2.23 -5.33 -9.00
CA THR A 434 -2.39 -6.30 -7.93
C THR A 434 -3.59 -5.91 -7.06
N THR A 435 -4.54 -6.83 -6.93
CA THR A 435 -5.71 -6.62 -6.06
C THR A 435 -5.29 -6.69 -4.61
N TRP A 436 -5.92 -5.88 -3.76
CA TRP A 436 -5.65 -5.96 -2.33
C TRP A 436 -6.31 -7.19 -1.71
N GLY A 437 -5.48 -7.95 -0.97
CA GLY A 437 -5.95 -9.13 -0.26
C GLY A 437 -6.60 -10.16 -1.15
N PRO A 438 -5.88 -10.83 -2.07
CA PRO A 438 -6.45 -11.89 -2.89
C PRO A 438 -6.94 -13.07 -2.06
N ILE A 439 -6.48 -13.16 -0.86
CA ILE A 439 -6.92 -14.04 0.23
C ILE A 439 -7.41 -13.16 1.37
N ASP A 440 -8.49 -13.54 2.04
CA ASP A 440 -9.01 -12.81 3.18
C ASP A 440 -7.91 -12.65 4.24
N LEU A 441 -7.82 -11.45 4.79
CA LEU A 441 -6.81 -11.06 5.76
C LEU A 441 -7.37 -10.07 6.76
N VAL A 442 -6.57 -9.72 7.78
CA VAL A 442 -6.96 -8.74 8.78
C VAL A 442 -7.00 -7.35 8.15
N SER A 443 -8.10 -6.63 8.30
CA SER A 443 -8.22 -5.25 7.83
C SER A 443 -7.25 -4.33 8.58
N ALA A 444 -6.47 -3.53 7.86
CA ALA A 444 -5.55 -2.58 8.47
C ALA A 444 -6.29 -1.50 9.26
N SER A 445 -7.38 -0.97 8.71
CA SER A 445 -8.12 0.13 9.33
C SER A 445 -8.92 -0.31 10.55
N THR A 446 -9.61 -1.44 10.48
CA THR A 446 -10.56 -1.86 11.52
C THR A 446 -10.06 -3.02 12.39
N GLY A 447 -9.07 -3.78 11.94
CA GLY A 447 -8.64 -5.01 12.59
C GLY A 447 -9.61 -6.16 12.43
N GLU A 448 -10.62 -6.02 11.58
CA GLU A 448 -11.67 -7.01 11.38
C GLU A 448 -11.32 -8.04 10.33
N MET A 449 -11.79 -9.27 10.51
CA MET A 449 -11.78 -10.33 9.49
C MET A 449 -13.01 -10.26 8.59
N LYS A 450 -14.16 -9.79 9.09
CA LYS A 450 -15.40 -9.73 8.31
C LYS A 450 -15.36 -8.73 7.16
N LYS A 451 -14.44 -7.76 7.19
CA LYS A 451 -14.19 -6.83 6.08
C LYS A 451 -13.31 -7.54 5.06
N ARG A 452 -13.93 -8.35 4.21
CA ARG A 452 -13.23 -9.29 3.35
C ARG A 452 -12.99 -8.69 1.96
N TYR A 453 -11.79 -8.89 1.45
CA TYR A 453 -11.35 -8.44 0.13
C TYR A 453 -11.09 -9.60 -0.84
N GLY A 454 -10.93 -10.80 -0.32
CA GLY A 454 -10.29 -11.91 -1.02
C GLY A 454 -11.15 -12.58 -2.09
N PHE A 455 -10.46 -13.21 -3.02
CA PHE A 455 -10.98 -14.26 -3.91
C PHE A 455 -11.00 -15.60 -3.18
N ILE A 456 -10.21 -15.71 -2.14
CA ILE A 456 -10.05 -16.90 -1.31
C ILE A 456 -10.58 -16.56 0.07
N TYR A 457 -11.59 -17.31 0.50
CA TYR A 457 -12.17 -17.20 1.83
C TYR A 457 -11.27 -17.89 2.85
N VAL A 458 -11.07 -17.26 4.00
CA VAL A 458 -10.41 -17.87 5.16
C VAL A 458 -11.41 -17.96 6.30
N ASP A 459 -11.59 -19.17 6.83
CA ASP A 459 -12.52 -19.41 7.93
C ASP A 459 -11.96 -18.88 9.25
N LYS A 460 -12.25 -17.61 9.51
CA LYS A 460 -11.90 -16.89 10.73
C LYS A 460 -12.86 -15.73 10.94
N ASP A 461 -13.31 -15.55 12.19
CA ASP A 461 -14.15 -14.41 12.58
C ASP A 461 -13.32 -13.27 13.23
N ASN A 462 -14.00 -12.20 13.63
CA ASN A 462 -13.37 -11.04 14.27
C ASN A 462 -12.79 -11.35 15.65
N ASP A 463 -13.28 -12.39 16.32
CA ASP A 463 -12.84 -12.80 17.66
C ASP A 463 -11.67 -13.80 17.61
N GLY A 464 -11.24 -14.17 16.42
CA GLY A 464 -10.15 -15.09 16.20
C GLY A 464 -10.56 -16.58 16.17
N ASN A 465 -11.87 -16.86 16.09
CA ASN A 465 -12.39 -18.22 16.00
C ASN A 465 -12.47 -18.66 14.54
N GLY A 466 -12.25 -19.95 14.31
CA GLY A 466 -12.34 -20.56 12.99
C GLY A 466 -11.25 -21.60 12.77
N THR A 467 -11.35 -22.31 11.67
CA THR A 467 -10.42 -23.39 11.31
C THR A 467 -9.22 -22.95 10.49
N LEU A 468 -9.23 -21.70 10.01
CA LEU A 468 -8.26 -21.15 9.04
C LEU A 468 -8.30 -21.85 7.67
N ALA A 469 -9.32 -22.67 7.39
CA ALA A 469 -9.45 -23.33 6.10
C ALA A 469 -9.66 -22.33 4.98
N ARG A 470 -9.03 -22.61 3.83
CA ARG A 470 -9.12 -21.78 2.62
C ARG A 470 -10.17 -22.38 1.69
N SER A 471 -11.01 -21.52 1.10
CA SER A 471 -11.94 -21.94 0.05
C SER A 471 -12.06 -20.87 -1.04
N ARG A 472 -12.41 -21.29 -2.26
CA ARG A 472 -12.51 -20.41 -3.42
C ARG A 472 -13.90 -19.79 -3.48
N LYS A 473 -13.96 -18.46 -3.69
CA LYS A 473 -15.21 -17.72 -3.94
C LYS A 473 -15.52 -17.70 -5.45
N ASP A 474 -16.69 -17.26 -5.84
CA ASP A 474 -17.03 -17.09 -7.27
C ASP A 474 -16.04 -16.15 -7.96
N SER A 475 -15.61 -15.10 -7.27
CA SER A 475 -14.61 -14.15 -7.76
C SER A 475 -13.25 -14.77 -8.07
N PHE A 476 -12.88 -15.87 -7.42
CA PHE A 476 -11.67 -16.63 -7.71
C PHE A 476 -11.63 -17.08 -9.17
N TYR A 477 -12.70 -17.71 -9.61
CA TYR A 477 -12.83 -18.22 -10.97
C TYR A 477 -12.96 -17.11 -12.00
N TRP A 478 -13.64 -16.04 -11.63
CA TRP A 478 -13.75 -14.85 -12.47
C TRP A 478 -12.38 -14.20 -12.72
N TYR A 479 -11.60 -13.97 -11.66
CA TYR A 479 -10.28 -13.34 -11.78
C TYR A 479 -9.28 -14.25 -12.52
N LYS A 480 -9.38 -15.56 -12.32
CA LYS A 480 -8.62 -16.53 -13.09
C LYS A 480 -8.85 -16.35 -14.59
N LYS A 481 -10.10 -16.18 -14.99
CA LYS A 481 -10.47 -15.96 -16.39
C LYS A 481 -9.96 -14.60 -16.90
N VAL A 482 -10.04 -13.56 -16.10
CA VAL A 482 -9.50 -12.23 -16.43
C VAL A 482 -8.01 -12.34 -16.76
N ILE A 483 -7.23 -12.98 -15.89
CA ILE A 483 -5.79 -13.13 -16.08
C ILE A 483 -5.49 -14.01 -17.31
N ALA A 484 -6.17 -15.13 -17.48
CA ALA A 484 -5.97 -16.04 -18.60
C ALA A 484 -6.24 -15.37 -19.96
N SER A 485 -7.18 -14.44 -20.01
CA SER A 485 -7.52 -13.67 -21.21
C SER A 485 -6.74 -12.37 -21.34
N ASP A 486 -5.81 -12.10 -20.44
CA ASP A 486 -5.08 -10.82 -20.37
C ASP A 486 -6.04 -9.61 -20.38
N GLY A 487 -7.10 -9.70 -19.56
CA GLY A 487 -8.09 -8.65 -19.38
C GLY A 487 -9.14 -8.51 -20.47
N GLU A 488 -9.15 -9.38 -21.49
CA GLU A 488 -10.15 -9.30 -22.57
C GLU A 488 -11.52 -9.81 -22.14
N ASP A 489 -11.57 -10.86 -21.33
CA ASP A 489 -12.81 -11.45 -20.83
C ASP A 489 -13.07 -11.01 -19.40
N LEU A 490 -13.97 -10.06 -19.23
CA LEU A 490 -14.43 -9.53 -17.95
C LEU A 490 -15.85 -10.01 -17.58
N THR A 491 -16.42 -10.94 -18.33
CA THR A 491 -17.81 -11.41 -18.13
C THR A 491 -18.03 -12.16 -16.82
#